data_ebb7c2507da5fd7c9f2704009e7b56a3
#
_entry.id   ebb7c2507da5fd7c9f2704009e7b56a3
#
_cell.length_a   1.000
_cell.length_b   1.000
_cell.length_c   1.000
_cell.angle_alpha   90.00
_cell.angle_beta   90.00
_cell.angle_gamma   90.00
#
_symmetry.space_group_name_H-M   'P 1'
#
loop_
_entity.id
_entity.type
_entity.pdbx_description
1 polymer ?
#
loop_
_entity_poly.entity_id
_entity_poly.type
_entity_poly.pdbx_seq_one_letter_code
_entity_poly.pdbx_strand_id
1 'polypeptide(L)'
;MSFCYLEKVCILFFLNTRKPTFVKIFFGMTTFQDLDLSNQLYNSIEELGFTHPTPIQEQSFSVVRSGKDVVGIAQTGTGKTFAYMLPILRDLKFSKQITPRVLVLVPTRELVLQVVDEIEKLTKYINLRVLGVYGGANINTQKQAVAQGTDIIVATPGRLYDLGLSNVLKLKSIQKLVIDEVDVMLDLGFRFQLLNIFDLLPRARQNIMFSATMTDDVDELINDFFKAPQKISVALSGTPLDNIQQTSYIAPNFYTKANLLAHLLRDRDAFTKVLVFVSNKRRADLLFAALEEIFGSES
;
A
#
# COMPACT_ATOMS: atom_id res chain seq x y z
N MET A 1 -23.04 -20.41 -27.59
CA MET A 1 -23.58 -19.30 -26.76
C MET A 1 -22.43 -18.34 -26.48
N SER A 2 -22.42 -17.21 -27.23
CA SER A 2 -21.36 -16.20 -27.14
C SER A 2 -21.59 -15.35 -25.87
N PHE A 3 -20.66 -15.42 -24.95
CA PHE A 3 -20.64 -14.48 -23.81
C PHE A 3 -20.15 -13.12 -24.31
N CYS A 4 -21.09 -12.17 -24.40
CA CYS A 4 -20.78 -10.77 -24.67
C CYS A 4 -20.17 -10.17 -23.38
N TYR A 5 -18.86 -9.87 -23.38
CA TYR A 5 -18.19 -9.12 -22.31
C TYR A 5 -18.71 -7.68 -22.34
N LEU A 6 -19.64 -7.36 -21.45
CA LEU A 6 -20.05 -6.00 -21.16
C LEU A 6 -18.94 -5.32 -20.34
N GLU A 7 -18.21 -4.40 -20.99
CA GLU A 7 -17.25 -3.51 -20.30
C GLU A 7 -18.00 -2.67 -19.24
N LYS A 8 -17.81 -3.00 -17.97
CA LYS A 8 -18.34 -2.22 -16.85
C LYS A 8 -17.45 -0.99 -16.65
N VAL A 9 -18.00 0.20 -16.84
CA VAL A 9 -17.41 1.43 -16.28
C VAL A 9 -17.97 1.62 -14.89
N CYS A 10 -17.12 1.56 -13.88
CA CYS A 10 -17.48 1.85 -12.50
C CYS A 10 -17.21 3.33 -12.25
N ILE A 11 -18.23 4.13 -12.00
CA ILE A 11 -18.10 5.54 -11.62
C ILE A 11 -18.26 5.58 -10.10
N LEU A 12 -17.18 5.87 -9.37
CA LEU A 12 -17.18 6.06 -7.93
C LEU A 12 -17.40 7.55 -7.61
N PHE A 13 -18.49 7.85 -6.94
CA PHE A 13 -18.79 9.18 -6.47
C PHE A 13 -18.43 9.35 -4.99
N PHE A 14 -17.63 10.36 -4.68
CA PHE A 14 -17.41 10.77 -3.29
C PHE A 14 -18.37 11.90 -2.94
N LEU A 15 -19.45 11.58 -2.25
CA LEU A 15 -20.36 12.59 -1.70
C LEU A 15 -19.78 13.09 -0.38
N ASN A 16 -19.56 14.41 -0.31
CA ASN A 16 -19.16 15.08 0.92
C ASN A 16 -20.42 15.31 1.81
N THR A 17 -20.91 14.26 2.48
CA THR A 17 -22.01 14.41 3.43
C THR A 17 -21.50 15.03 4.72
N ARG A 18 -22.12 16.16 5.11
CA ARG A 18 -21.93 16.80 6.42
C ARG A 18 -22.06 15.73 7.51
N LYS A 19 -21.04 15.63 8.37
CA LYS A 19 -20.92 14.66 9.46
C LYS A 19 -22.20 14.61 10.30
N PRO A 20 -22.85 13.45 10.47
CA PRO A 20 -23.70 13.24 11.62
C PRO A 20 -22.78 13.11 12.83
N THR A 21 -23.00 13.93 13.84
CA THR A 21 -22.28 13.88 15.12
C THR A 21 -22.78 12.65 15.88
N PHE A 22 -22.23 11.48 15.58
CA PHE A 22 -22.38 10.32 16.44
C PHE A 22 -21.36 10.43 17.57
N VAL A 23 -21.83 10.77 18.77
CA VAL A 23 -21.07 10.55 19.99
C VAL A 23 -20.99 9.03 20.19
N LYS A 24 -19.93 8.40 19.63
CA LYS A 24 -19.55 7.05 20.04
C LYS A 24 -18.97 7.17 21.44
N ILE A 25 -19.66 6.59 22.41
CA ILE A 25 -19.13 6.38 23.77
C ILE A 25 -18.01 5.34 23.62
N PHE A 26 -16.75 5.82 23.63
CA PHE A 26 -15.57 4.97 23.57
C PHE A 26 -15.27 4.43 24.96
N PHE A 27 -15.59 3.19 25.24
CA PHE A 27 -15.06 2.43 26.35
C PHE A 27 -13.68 1.87 25.93
N GLY A 28 -12.59 2.42 26.51
CA GLY A 28 -11.27 1.79 26.51
C GLY A 28 -10.60 1.64 25.15
N MET A 29 -10.49 2.71 24.32
CA MET A 29 -9.66 2.64 23.11
C MET A 29 -8.19 2.80 23.49
N THR A 30 -7.37 1.87 23.06
CA THR A 30 -5.90 1.93 23.12
C THR A 30 -5.41 3.21 22.44
N THR A 31 -4.54 3.95 23.09
CA THR A 31 -3.85 5.10 22.50
C THR A 31 -2.45 4.71 22.03
N PHE A 32 -1.80 5.53 21.24
CA PHE A 32 -0.39 5.28 20.90
C PHE A 32 0.55 5.35 22.12
N GLN A 33 0.11 5.95 23.22
CA GLN A 33 0.85 5.95 24.51
C GLN A 33 0.87 4.56 25.16
N ASP A 34 -0.17 3.76 24.93
CA ASP A 34 -0.27 2.40 25.47
C ASP A 34 0.60 1.40 24.68
N LEU A 35 1.04 1.78 23.47
CA LEU A 35 2.01 1.02 22.70
C LEU A 35 3.41 1.37 23.21
N ASP A 36 4.24 0.35 23.47
CA ASP A 36 5.64 0.54 23.90
C ASP A 36 6.50 1.15 22.79
N LEU A 37 6.24 2.42 22.45
CA LEU A 37 6.98 3.20 21.46
C LEU A 37 8.17 3.91 22.12
N SER A 38 9.22 4.20 21.34
CA SER A 38 10.26 5.12 21.77
C SER A 38 9.72 6.55 21.77
N ASN A 39 10.26 7.43 22.63
CA ASN A 39 9.86 8.84 22.67
C ASN A 39 10.01 9.52 21.30
N GLN A 40 11.05 9.18 20.53
CA GLN A 40 11.30 9.72 19.20
C GLN A 40 10.17 9.33 18.22
N LEU A 41 9.75 8.07 18.24
CA LEU A 41 8.70 7.57 17.38
C LEU A 41 7.33 8.13 17.81
N TYR A 42 7.08 8.22 19.11
CA TYR A 42 5.87 8.83 19.66
C TYR A 42 5.72 10.29 19.22
N ASN A 43 6.80 11.10 19.34
CA ASN A 43 6.80 12.50 18.91
C ASN A 43 6.46 12.65 17.41
N SER A 44 6.96 11.74 16.57
CA SER A 44 6.61 11.74 15.13
C SER A 44 5.12 11.49 14.90
N ILE A 45 4.52 10.55 15.64
CA ILE A 45 3.09 10.20 15.53
C ILE A 45 2.22 11.36 16.03
N GLU A 46 2.60 11.98 17.15
CA GLU A 46 1.88 13.12 17.71
C GLU A 46 1.89 14.33 16.76
N GLU A 47 3.02 14.62 16.12
CA GLU A 47 3.14 15.68 15.10
C GLU A 47 2.28 15.41 13.87
N LEU A 48 2.11 14.13 13.50
CA LEU A 48 1.20 13.72 12.42
C LEU A 48 -0.29 13.80 12.81
N GLY A 49 -0.60 14.12 14.06
CA GLY A 49 -1.96 14.30 14.57
C GLY A 49 -2.71 13.00 14.84
N PHE A 50 -2.01 11.86 14.94
CA PHE A 50 -2.63 10.59 15.26
C PHE A 50 -2.66 10.35 16.77
N THR A 51 -3.84 10.06 17.30
CA THR A 51 -4.06 9.82 18.74
C THR A 51 -4.31 8.35 19.08
N HIS A 52 -4.94 7.62 18.18
CA HIS A 52 -5.33 6.23 18.39
C HIS A 52 -4.85 5.35 17.25
N PRO A 53 -4.29 4.17 17.55
CA PRO A 53 -3.97 3.19 16.53
C PRO A 53 -5.24 2.61 15.89
N THR A 54 -5.14 2.25 14.62
CA THR A 54 -6.19 1.46 13.99
C THR A 54 -6.17 0.02 14.52
N PRO A 55 -7.27 -0.75 14.36
CA PRO A 55 -7.31 -2.14 14.85
C PRO A 55 -6.17 -3.02 14.31
N ILE A 56 -5.76 -2.83 13.05
CA ILE A 56 -4.63 -3.60 12.49
C ILE A 56 -3.29 -3.18 13.10
N GLN A 57 -3.11 -1.90 13.42
CA GLN A 57 -1.90 -1.38 14.06
C GLN A 57 -1.77 -1.91 15.49
N GLU A 58 -2.86 -1.88 16.26
CA GLU A 58 -2.91 -2.40 17.63
C GLU A 58 -2.60 -3.91 17.68
N GLN A 59 -3.31 -4.70 16.87
CA GLN A 59 -3.16 -6.15 16.86
C GLN A 59 -1.80 -6.61 16.34
N SER A 60 -1.20 -5.92 15.37
CA SER A 60 0.07 -6.31 14.78
C SER A 60 1.28 -5.93 15.63
N PHE A 61 1.18 -4.90 16.48
CA PHE A 61 2.33 -4.31 17.16
C PHE A 61 3.13 -5.34 17.98
N SER A 62 2.48 -6.04 18.90
CA SER A 62 3.12 -7.03 19.76
C SER A 62 3.56 -8.27 18.98
N VAL A 63 2.78 -8.66 17.98
CA VAL A 63 3.04 -9.85 17.15
C VAL A 63 4.29 -9.63 16.28
N VAL A 64 4.41 -8.51 15.61
CA VAL A 64 5.61 -8.18 14.82
C VAL A 64 6.85 -8.06 15.71
N ARG A 65 6.73 -7.48 16.91
CA ARG A 65 7.84 -7.40 17.86
C ARG A 65 8.28 -8.76 18.41
N SER A 66 7.38 -9.73 18.46
CA SER A 66 7.73 -11.09 18.94
C SER A 66 8.78 -11.80 18.06
N GLY A 67 9.06 -11.29 16.86
CA GLY A 67 9.98 -11.89 15.90
C GLY A 67 9.42 -13.10 15.13
N LYS A 68 8.16 -13.48 15.38
CA LYS A 68 7.46 -14.52 14.60
C LYS A 68 7.04 -13.99 13.23
N ASP A 69 6.92 -14.89 12.26
CA ASP A 69 6.34 -14.53 10.97
C ASP A 69 4.87 -14.12 11.13
N VAL A 70 4.44 -13.15 10.33
CA VAL A 70 3.12 -12.50 10.44
C VAL A 70 2.44 -12.45 9.09
N VAL A 71 1.16 -12.76 9.07
CA VAL A 71 0.26 -12.56 7.92
C VAL A 71 -0.91 -11.69 8.36
N GLY A 72 -0.97 -10.47 7.88
CA GLY A 72 -2.03 -9.51 8.13
C GLY A 72 -3.02 -9.44 6.97
N ILE A 73 -4.30 -9.66 7.23
CA ILE A 73 -5.36 -9.49 6.24
C ILE A 73 -6.10 -8.22 6.57
N ALA A 74 -5.89 -7.19 5.74
CA ALA A 74 -6.50 -5.89 5.94
C ALA A 74 -6.59 -5.13 4.60
N GLN A 75 -7.67 -4.39 4.40
CA GLN A 75 -7.88 -3.59 3.19
C GLN A 75 -6.88 -2.42 3.08
N THR A 76 -6.77 -1.85 1.88
CA THR A 76 -6.05 -0.59 1.66
C THR A 76 -6.71 0.55 2.45
N GLY A 77 -5.89 1.49 2.93
CA GLY A 77 -6.39 2.62 3.73
C GLY A 77 -6.65 2.32 5.20
N THR A 78 -6.38 1.12 5.70
CA THR A 78 -6.52 0.76 7.13
C THR A 78 -5.30 1.12 7.98
N GLY A 79 -4.24 1.67 7.38
CA GLY A 79 -3.00 2.03 8.06
C GLY A 79 -2.01 0.87 8.18
N LYS A 80 -1.96 -0.04 7.19
CA LYS A 80 -1.03 -1.19 7.16
C LYS A 80 0.42 -0.78 7.28
N THR A 81 0.84 0.30 6.61
CA THR A 81 2.23 0.78 6.68
C THR A 81 2.67 1.03 8.11
N PHE A 82 1.86 1.71 8.90
CA PHE A 82 2.15 1.91 10.33
C PHE A 82 2.08 0.61 11.12
N ALA A 83 1.17 -0.30 10.75
CA ALA A 83 1.00 -1.59 11.43
C ALA A 83 2.29 -2.44 11.42
N TYR A 84 3.04 -2.43 10.31
CA TYR A 84 4.32 -3.14 10.27
C TYR A 84 5.52 -2.24 10.60
N MET A 85 5.49 -0.94 10.27
CA MET A 85 6.65 -0.09 10.48
C MET A 85 6.84 0.35 11.94
N LEU A 86 5.78 0.65 12.67
CA LEU A 86 5.91 1.08 14.08
C LEU A 86 6.67 0.05 14.95
N PRO A 87 6.28 -1.24 14.96
CA PRO A 87 7.03 -2.24 15.74
C PRO A 87 8.45 -2.48 15.19
N ILE A 88 8.68 -2.36 13.88
CA ILE A 88 10.01 -2.48 13.28
C ILE A 88 10.89 -1.31 13.73
N LEU A 89 10.41 -0.08 13.59
CA LEU A 89 11.16 1.13 13.93
C LEU A 89 11.44 1.26 15.42
N ARG A 90 10.55 0.72 16.28
CA ARG A 90 10.74 0.69 17.72
C ARG A 90 12.04 -0.03 18.13
N ASP A 91 12.37 -1.11 17.40
CA ASP A 91 13.51 -1.95 17.71
C ASP A 91 14.74 -1.68 16.81
N LEU A 92 14.55 -0.97 15.67
CA LEU A 92 15.62 -0.68 14.72
C LEU A 92 16.44 0.53 15.18
N LYS A 93 17.70 0.29 15.58
CA LYS A 93 18.64 1.33 15.98
C LYS A 93 19.58 1.69 14.82
N PHE A 94 20.09 2.91 14.83
CA PHE A 94 21.15 3.32 13.90
C PHE A 94 22.32 2.33 13.91
N SER A 95 22.87 2.06 12.76
CA SER A 95 24.06 1.23 12.58
C SER A 95 25.00 1.87 11.57
N LYS A 96 26.32 1.73 11.80
CA LYS A 96 27.34 2.18 10.85
C LYS A 96 27.44 1.27 9.61
N GLN A 97 26.77 0.11 9.60
CA GLN A 97 26.75 -0.75 8.41
C GLN A 97 26.02 -0.08 7.25
N ILE A 98 26.50 -0.34 6.04
CA ILE A 98 25.93 0.24 4.80
C ILE A 98 24.87 -0.65 4.15
N THR A 99 24.71 -1.89 4.63
CA THR A 99 23.75 -2.87 4.08
C THR A 99 22.40 -2.79 4.78
N PRO A 100 21.28 -2.90 4.05
CA PRO A 100 19.94 -2.80 4.64
C PRO A 100 19.64 -3.97 5.58
N ARG A 101 18.88 -3.68 6.62
CA ARG A 101 18.37 -4.66 7.62
C ARG A 101 16.88 -4.91 7.47
N VAL A 102 16.17 -3.98 6.86
CA VAL A 102 14.75 -4.08 6.58
C VAL A 102 14.53 -3.92 5.09
N LEU A 103 13.77 -4.84 4.52
CA LEU A 103 13.31 -4.81 3.13
C LEU A 103 11.79 -4.75 3.12
N VAL A 104 11.24 -3.77 2.41
CA VAL A 104 9.81 -3.67 2.14
C VAL A 104 9.58 -3.83 0.64
N LEU A 105 8.79 -4.82 0.25
CA LEU A 105 8.36 -5.05 -1.13
C LEU A 105 6.96 -4.53 -1.32
N VAL A 106 6.76 -3.76 -2.39
CA VAL A 106 5.47 -3.22 -2.82
C VAL A 106 5.31 -3.34 -4.34
N PRO A 107 4.08 -3.47 -4.88
CA PRO A 107 3.87 -3.79 -6.29
C PRO A 107 4.25 -2.69 -7.27
N THR A 108 4.13 -1.41 -6.90
CA THR A 108 4.26 -0.29 -7.85
C THR A 108 5.24 0.78 -7.39
N ARG A 109 5.71 1.57 -8.35
CA ARG A 109 6.59 2.72 -8.10
C ARG A 109 5.94 3.74 -7.17
N GLU A 110 4.67 4.01 -7.40
CA GLU A 110 3.89 4.98 -6.64
C GLU A 110 3.82 4.58 -5.17
N LEU A 111 3.60 3.28 -4.89
CA LEU A 111 3.62 2.75 -3.54
C LEU A 111 5.02 2.78 -2.90
N VAL A 112 6.10 2.56 -3.68
CA VAL A 112 7.45 2.76 -3.14
C VAL A 112 7.63 4.18 -2.63
N LEU A 113 7.25 5.18 -3.43
CA LEU A 113 7.37 6.60 -3.04
C LEU A 113 6.51 6.94 -1.82
N GLN A 114 5.27 6.44 -1.78
CA GLN A 114 4.36 6.65 -0.66
C GLN A 114 4.92 6.02 0.62
N VAL A 115 5.34 4.76 0.58
CA VAL A 115 5.87 4.06 1.76
C VAL A 115 7.17 4.70 2.26
N VAL A 116 8.04 5.16 1.35
CA VAL A 116 9.25 5.93 1.74
C VAL A 116 8.86 7.20 2.48
N ASP A 117 7.96 8.01 1.93
CA ASP A 117 7.47 9.25 2.56
C ASP A 117 6.84 8.99 3.95
N GLU A 118 6.03 7.93 4.09
CA GLU A 118 5.46 7.53 5.37
C GLU A 118 6.54 7.10 6.39
N ILE A 119 7.56 6.35 5.96
CA ILE A 119 8.68 5.96 6.83
C ILE A 119 9.52 7.17 7.22
N GLU A 120 9.81 8.09 6.31
CA GLU A 120 10.57 9.30 6.59
C GLU A 120 9.85 10.20 7.60
N LYS A 121 8.53 10.33 7.50
CA LYS A 121 7.70 11.03 8.51
C LYS A 121 7.80 10.37 9.88
N LEU A 122 7.74 9.04 9.95
CA LEU A 122 7.88 8.30 11.21
C LEU A 122 9.30 8.38 11.78
N THR A 123 10.31 8.48 10.93
CA THR A 123 11.74 8.50 11.34
C THR A 123 12.31 9.90 11.50
N LYS A 124 11.49 10.95 11.46
CA LYS A 124 11.91 12.36 11.56
C LYS A 124 12.89 12.63 12.70
N TYR A 125 12.70 11.99 13.85
CA TYR A 125 13.55 12.12 15.05
C TYR A 125 14.50 10.92 15.23
N ILE A 126 14.56 10.00 14.26
CA ILE A 126 15.38 8.79 14.33
C ILE A 126 16.41 8.84 13.20
N ASN A 127 17.67 8.67 13.52
CA ASN A 127 18.71 8.65 12.48
C ASN A 127 18.73 7.30 11.77
N LEU A 128 17.92 7.16 10.71
CA LEU A 128 17.84 5.99 9.83
C LEU A 128 17.84 6.43 8.38
N ARG A 129 18.54 5.66 7.54
CA ARG A 129 18.62 5.88 6.09
C ARG A 129 17.55 5.05 5.40
N VAL A 130 16.64 5.70 4.70
CA VAL A 130 15.56 5.07 3.94
C VAL A 130 15.83 5.27 2.45
N LEU A 131 15.67 4.24 1.65
CA LEU A 131 15.88 4.32 0.20
C LEU A 131 14.78 3.58 -0.55
N GLY A 132 14.18 4.25 -1.54
CA GLY A 132 13.24 3.67 -2.50
C GLY A 132 13.93 3.28 -3.81
N VAL A 133 13.67 2.04 -4.31
CA VAL A 133 14.16 1.58 -5.61
C VAL A 133 13.04 0.94 -6.43
N TYR A 134 12.88 1.36 -7.68
CA TYR A 134 11.75 0.94 -8.52
C TYR A 134 12.08 0.97 -10.01
N GLY A 135 11.31 0.23 -10.79
CA GLY A 135 11.43 0.18 -12.25
C GLY A 135 11.09 1.51 -12.93
N GLY A 136 11.51 1.69 -14.17
CA GLY A 136 11.24 2.89 -14.94
C GLY A 136 12.15 4.11 -14.64
N ALA A 137 13.00 4.04 -13.61
CA ALA A 137 14.02 5.03 -13.32
C ALA A 137 15.42 4.53 -13.73
N ASN A 138 16.38 5.44 -13.86
CA ASN A 138 17.76 5.08 -14.21
C ASN A 138 18.39 4.18 -13.14
N ILE A 139 18.79 2.98 -13.52
CA ILE A 139 19.37 2.00 -12.60
C ILE A 139 20.72 2.45 -12.03
N ASN A 140 21.53 3.18 -12.80
CA ASN A 140 22.86 3.62 -12.34
C ASN A 140 22.75 4.64 -11.21
N THR A 141 21.79 5.56 -11.28
CA THR A 141 21.51 6.50 -10.19
C THR A 141 21.10 5.75 -8.91
N GLN A 142 20.26 4.72 -9.05
CA GLN A 142 19.85 3.91 -7.89
C GLN A 142 21.02 3.06 -7.36
N LYS A 143 21.89 2.53 -8.22
CA LYS A 143 23.13 1.86 -7.78
C LYS A 143 24.03 2.77 -6.95
N GLN A 144 24.19 4.03 -7.36
CA GLN A 144 24.97 5.01 -6.61
C GLN A 144 24.34 5.31 -5.25
N ALA A 145 23.02 5.48 -5.18
CA ALA A 145 22.31 5.70 -3.93
C ALA A 145 22.44 4.50 -2.98
N VAL A 146 22.28 3.27 -3.48
CA VAL A 146 22.50 2.04 -2.70
C VAL A 146 23.92 1.96 -2.14
N ALA A 147 24.94 2.34 -2.93
CA ALA A 147 26.34 2.30 -2.50
C ALA A 147 26.65 3.25 -1.34
N GLN A 148 25.87 4.33 -1.15
CA GLN A 148 25.98 5.22 0.01
C GLN A 148 25.51 4.57 1.31
N GLY A 149 24.78 3.46 1.21
CA GLY A 149 24.25 2.70 2.33
C GLY A 149 22.83 3.11 2.75
N THR A 150 22.09 2.12 3.19
CA THR A 150 20.71 2.29 3.67
C THR A 150 20.43 1.32 4.81
N ASP A 151 19.53 1.68 5.71
CA ASP A 151 19.03 0.83 6.79
C ASP A 151 17.73 0.12 6.41
N ILE A 152 16.87 0.84 5.69
CA ILE A 152 15.58 0.38 5.18
C ILE A 152 15.56 0.59 3.67
N ILE A 153 15.22 -0.47 2.93
CA ILE A 153 15.02 -0.37 1.49
C ILE A 153 13.56 -0.74 1.16
N VAL A 154 12.91 0.14 0.40
CA VAL A 154 11.56 -0.08 -0.15
C VAL A 154 11.70 -0.30 -1.65
N ALA A 155 11.13 -1.39 -2.18
CA ALA A 155 11.41 -1.77 -3.55
C ALA A 155 10.22 -2.38 -4.28
N THR A 156 10.19 -2.21 -5.61
CA THR A 156 9.43 -3.12 -6.48
C THR A 156 10.24 -4.39 -6.75
N PRO A 157 9.59 -5.58 -6.86
CA PRO A 157 10.28 -6.86 -6.96
C PRO A 157 11.32 -6.92 -8.09
N GLY A 158 10.97 -6.51 -9.30
CA GLY A 158 11.87 -6.57 -10.46
C GLY A 158 13.15 -5.78 -10.25
N ARG A 159 13.05 -4.50 -9.81
CA ARG A 159 14.22 -3.65 -9.58
C ARG A 159 15.09 -4.13 -8.42
N LEU A 160 14.49 -4.65 -7.35
CA LEU A 160 15.26 -5.24 -6.26
C LEU A 160 16.09 -6.42 -6.75
N TYR A 161 15.48 -7.29 -7.55
CA TYR A 161 16.17 -8.45 -8.13
C TYR A 161 17.35 -8.03 -9.03
N ASP A 162 17.15 -7.05 -9.93
CA ASP A 162 18.24 -6.49 -10.78
C ASP A 162 19.42 -5.96 -9.95
N LEU A 163 19.13 -5.23 -8.88
CA LEU A 163 20.16 -4.67 -7.99
C LEU A 163 20.86 -5.77 -7.17
N GLY A 164 20.13 -6.80 -6.74
CA GLY A 164 20.68 -7.96 -6.06
C GLY A 164 21.63 -8.76 -6.94
N LEU A 165 21.23 -9.07 -8.18
CA LEU A 165 22.05 -9.77 -9.15
C LEU A 165 23.33 -9.01 -9.51
N SER A 166 23.28 -7.68 -9.57
CA SER A 166 24.46 -6.85 -9.85
C SER A 166 25.44 -6.77 -8.68
N ASN A 167 25.20 -7.44 -7.55
CA ASN A 167 25.98 -7.41 -6.31
C ASN A 167 26.19 -6.01 -5.70
N VAL A 168 25.53 -4.98 -6.19
CA VAL A 168 25.55 -3.64 -5.62
C VAL A 168 24.74 -3.59 -4.33
N LEU A 169 23.58 -4.26 -4.33
CA LEU A 169 22.74 -4.39 -3.17
C LEU A 169 22.99 -5.73 -2.47
N LYS A 170 23.56 -5.66 -1.27
CA LYS A 170 23.85 -6.86 -0.47
C LYS A 170 22.68 -7.15 0.48
N LEU A 171 21.92 -8.20 0.18
CA LEU A 171 20.71 -8.57 0.92
C LEU A 171 20.96 -9.49 2.13
N LYS A 172 22.20 -9.96 2.33
CA LYS A 172 22.55 -10.93 3.39
C LYS A 172 22.36 -10.41 4.82
N SER A 173 22.21 -9.10 4.99
CA SER A 173 21.99 -8.47 6.31
C SER A 173 20.51 -8.21 6.62
N ILE A 174 19.59 -8.59 5.73
CA ILE A 174 18.15 -8.43 5.95
C ILE A 174 17.71 -9.28 7.13
N GLN A 175 17.11 -8.64 8.12
CA GLN A 175 16.55 -9.25 9.33
C GLN A 175 15.03 -9.32 9.27
N LYS A 176 14.41 -8.34 8.58
CA LYS A 176 12.96 -8.26 8.44
C LYS A 176 12.60 -8.03 6.96
N LEU A 177 11.75 -8.91 6.44
CA LEU A 177 11.14 -8.79 5.12
C LEU A 177 9.66 -8.44 5.31
N VAL A 178 9.25 -7.32 4.74
CA VAL A 178 7.83 -6.95 4.62
C VAL A 178 7.41 -7.10 3.16
N ILE A 179 6.25 -7.71 2.93
CA ILE A 179 5.60 -7.82 1.62
C ILE A 179 4.22 -7.21 1.77
N ASP A 180 4.02 -6.02 1.21
CA ASP A 180 2.72 -5.34 1.27
C ASP A 180 2.00 -5.43 -0.08
N GLU A 181 0.68 -5.61 -0.04
CA GLU A 181 -0.18 -5.85 -1.20
C GLU A 181 0.29 -7.04 -2.07
N VAL A 182 0.57 -8.18 -1.40
CA VAL A 182 1.07 -9.38 -2.08
C VAL A 182 0.11 -9.92 -3.15
N ASP A 183 -1.19 -9.85 -2.90
CA ASP A 183 -2.24 -10.21 -3.86
C ASP A 183 -2.09 -9.42 -5.18
N VAL A 184 -1.92 -8.11 -5.09
CA VAL A 184 -1.66 -7.25 -6.26
C VAL A 184 -0.34 -7.62 -6.95
N MET A 185 0.71 -7.94 -6.18
CA MET A 185 1.98 -8.39 -6.79
C MET A 185 1.84 -9.68 -7.59
N LEU A 186 1.07 -10.64 -7.08
CA LEU A 186 0.81 -11.90 -7.77
C LEU A 186 -0.05 -11.69 -9.02
N ASP A 187 -1.08 -10.85 -8.93
CA ASP A 187 -1.91 -10.46 -10.09
C ASP A 187 -1.12 -9.76 -11.20
N LEU A 188 -0.10 -8.98 -10.83
CA LEU A 188 0.84 -8.35 -11.77
C LEU A 188 1.92 -9.30 -12.31
N GLY A 189 1.91 -10.57 -11.90
CA GLY A 189 2.83 -11.60 -12.38
C GLY A 189 4.22 -11.59 -11.73
N PHE A 190 4.40 -10.97 -10.57
CA PHE A 190 5.69 -10.92 -9.87
C PHE A 190 6.05 -12.19 -9.11
N ARG A 191 5.26 -13.27 -9.21
CA ARG A 191 5.54 -14.54 -8.51
C ARG A 191 6.99 -15.02 -8.71
N PHE A 192 7.47 -15.06 -9.95
CA PHE A 192 8.83 -15.49 -10.25
C PHE A 192 9.89 -14.61 -9.60
N GLN A 193 9.72 -13.29 -9.62
CA GLN A 193 10.65 -12.37 -8.98
C GLN A 193 10.65 -12.53 -7.46
N LEU A 194 9.49 -12.74 -6.84
CA LEU A 194 9.39 -12.99 -5.40
C LEU A 194 10.16 -14.24 -4.99
N LEU A 195 9.97 -15.36 -5.72
CA LEU A 195 10.69 -16.61 -5.46
C LEU A 195 12.21 -16.40 -5.52
N ASN A 196 12.71 -15.77 -6.58
CA ASN A 196 14.14 -15.48 -6.72
C ASN A 196 14.67 -14.52 -5.63
N ILE A 197 13.88 -13.57 -5.17
CA ILE A 197 14.25 -12.68 -4.07
C ILE A 197 14.37 -13.49 -2.77
N PHE A 198 13.43 -14.39 -2.49
CA PHE A 198 13.51 -15.26 -1.31
C PHE A 198 14.82 -16.05 -1.26
N ASP A 199 15.33 -16.54 -2.40
CA ASP A 199 16.59 -17.26 -2.51
C ASP A 199 17.82 -16.37 -2.24
N LEU A 200 17.74 -15.07 -2.55
CA LEU A 200 18.81 -14.10 -2.26
C LEU A 200 18.87 -13.68 -0.79
N LEU A 201 17.79 -13.88 -0.05
CA LEU A 201 17.66 -13.43 1.33
C LEU A 201 18.20 -14.46 2.33
N PRO A 202 18.69 -14.01 3.52
CA PRO A 202 19.12 -14.94 4.56
C PRO A 202 17.94 -15.79 5.08
N ARG A 203 18.22 -17.07 5.43
CA ARG A 203 17.19 -17.96 6.00
C ARG A 203 16.71 -17.53 7.39
N ALA A 204 17.59 -16.90 8.17
CA ALA A 204 17.27 -16.35 9.49
C ALA A 204 16.76 -14.91 9.34
N ARG A 205 15.48 -14.77 9.05
CA ARG A 205 14.77 -13.48 8.98
C ARG A 205 13.34 -13.64 9.47
N GLN A 206 12.72 -12.56 9.86
CA GLN A 206 11.27 -12.48 10.08
C GLN A 206 10.59 -12.11 8.77
N ASN A 207 9.54 -12.84 8.37
CA ASN A 207 8.69 -12.49 7.24
C ASN A 207 7.39 -11.86 7.77
N ILE A 208 6.99 -10.75 7.17
CA ILE A 208 5.77 -10.00 7.49
C ILE A 208 5.05 -9.76 6.18
N MET A 209 3.82 -10.23 6.05
CA MET A 209 3.03 -10.08 4.84
C MET A 209 1.71 -9.38 5.14
N PHE A 210 1.32 -8.49 4.25
CA PHE A 210 0.00 -7.88 4.26
C PHE A 210 -0.68 -8.08 2.91
N SER A 211 -1.97 -8.44 2.95
CA SER A 211 -2.81 -8.64 1.79
C SER A 211 -4.21 -8.10 2.05
N ALA A 212 -4.90 -7.67 1.03
CA ALA A 212 -6.33 -7.37 1.13
C ALA A 212 -7.18 -8.64 0.97
N THR A 213 -6.68 -9.62 0.20
CA THR A 213 -7.38 -10.87 -0.09
C THR A 213 -6.47 -12.09 0.18
N MET A 214 -7.11 -13.24 0.42
CA MET A 214 -6.43 -14.53 0.60
C MET A 214 -6.79 -15.41 -0.57
N THR A 215 -5.94 -15.43 -1.60
CA THR A 215 -6.06 -16.28 -2.78
C THR A 215 -5.23 -17.55 -2.61
N ASP A 216 -5.49 -18.58 -3.41
CA ASP A 216 -4.71 -19.82 -3.38
C ASP A 216 -3.22 -19.55 -3.62
N ASP A 217 -2.87 -18.64 -4.51
CA ASP A 217 -1.48 -18.22 -4.78
C ASP A 217 -0.81 -17.57 -3.55
N VAL A 218 -1.56 -16.78 -2.78
CA VAL A 218 -1.08 -16.18 -1.51
C VAL A 218 -0.86 -17.27 -0.47
N ASP A 219 -1.79 -18.21 -0.33
CA ASP A 219 -1.67 -19.33 0.61
C ASP A 219 -0.48 -20.24 0.25
N GLU A 220 -0.24 -20.54 -1.02
CA GLU A 220 0.94 -21.27 -1.47
C GLU A 220 2.24 -20.57 -1.07
N LEU A 221 2.35 -19.27 -1.33
CA LEU A 221 3.54 -18.49 -0.99
C LEU A 221 3.79 -18.44 0.53
N ILE A 222 2.72 -18.39 1.33
CA ILE A 222 2.83 -18.48 2.79
C ILE A 222 3.35 -19.87 3.21
N ASN A 223 2.81 -20.93 2.66
CA ASN A 223 3.20 -22.30 3.00
C ASN A 223 4.67 -22.59 2.65
N ASP A 224 5.17 -22.02 1.54
CA ASP A 224 6.53 -22.24 1.06
C ASP A 224 7.58 -21.47 1.87
N PHE A 225 7.27 -20.25 2.32
CA PHE A 225 8.29 -19.33 2.83
C PHE A 225 8.10 -18.86 4.27
N PHE A 226 6.93 -19.06 4.89
CA PHE A 226 6.65 -18.60 6.24
C PHE A 226 6.70 -19.76 7.25
N LYS A 227 7.20 -19.46 8.44
CA LYS A 227 7.34 -20.45 9.52
C LYS A 227 6.25 -20.24 10.57
N ALA A 228 5.20 -21.05 10.52
CA ALA A 228 4.08 -20.98 11.47
C ALA A 228 3.63 -19.54 11.74
N PRO A 229 3.23 -18.78 10.70
CA PRO A 229 2.94 -17.36 10.84
C PRO A 229 1.74 -17.11 11.73
N GLN A 230 1.79 -16.03 12.51
CA GLN A 230 0.61 -15.53 13.20
C GLN A 230 -0.28 -14.80 12.21
N LYS A 231 -1.51 -15.28 12.06
CA LYS A 231 -2.51 -14.64 11.20
C LYS A 231 -3.29 -13.59 12.00
N ILE A 232 -3.32 -12.37 11.48
CA ILE A 232 -4.09 -11.23 12.00
C ILE A 232 -5.12 -10.89 10.93
N SER A 233 -6.39 -10.98 11.29
CA SER A 233 -7.47 -10.57 10.40
C SER A 233 -8.30 -9.52 11.12
N VAL A 234 -8.30 -8.31 10.58
CA VAL A 234 -9.22 -7.28 11.05
C VAL A 234 -10.48 -7.42 10.23
N ALA A 235 -11.53 -7.91 10.90
CA ALA A 235 -12.86 -7.93 10.31
C ALA A 235 -13.21 -6.51 9.84
N LEU A 236 -13.81 -6.41 8.67
CA LEU A 236 -14.37 -5.19 8.12
C LEU A 236 -15.42 -4.62 9.08
N SER A 237 -14.98 -3.85 10.07
CA SER A 237 -15.93 -3.08 10.87
C SER A 237 -16.36 -1.86 10.04
N GLY A 238 -17.57 -1.93 9.51
CA GLY A 238 -18.10 -0.95 8.58
C GLY A 238 -17.37 -1.09 7.24
N THR A 239 -17.92 -1.84 6.33
CA THR A 239 -17.40 -1.90 4.97
C THR A 239 -17.25 -0.47 4.48
N PRO A 240 -16.12 -0.06 3.84
CA PRO A 240 -16.06 1.24 3.17
C PRO A 240 -17.25 1.48 2.25
N LEU A 241 -17.91 0.41 1.84
CA LEU A 241 -19.15 0.36 1.08
C LEU A 241 -20.36 0.92 1.84
N ASP A 242 -20.43 0.84 3.17
CA ASP A 242 -21.57 1.36 3.96
C ASP A 242 -21.62 2.90 3.97
N ASN A 243 -20.47 3.55 3.74
CA ASN A 243 -20.35 5.01 3.64
C ASN A 243 -20.28 5.53 2.20
N ILE A 244 -20.35 4.63 1.20
CA ILE A 244 -20.26 4.97 -0.22
C ILE A 244 -21.60 4.63 -0.88
N GLN A 245 -22.32 5.66 -1.33
CA GLN A 245 -23.50 5.44 -2.15
C GLN A 245 -23.08 4.96 -3.54
N GLN A 246 -23.50 3.76 -3.92
CA GLN A 246 -23.18 3.17 -5.21
C GLN A 246 -24.42 3.15 -6.10
N THR A 247 -24.26 3.64 -7.34
CA THR A 247 -25.31 3.60 -8.35
C THR A 247 -24.73 3.02 -9.64
N SER A 248 -25.45 2.07 -10.26
CA SER A 248 -25.05 1.49 -11.54
C SER A 248 -26.01 1.89 -12.64
N TYR A 249 -25.47 2.19 -13.82
CA TYR A 249 -26.22 2.51 -15.01
C TYR A 249 -25.86 1.56 -16.15
N ILE A 250 -26.84 1.08 -16.88
CA ILE A 250 -26.64 0.26 -18.06
C ILE A 250 -26.49 1.20 -19.26
N ALA A 251 -25.32 1.19 -19.91
CA ALA A 251 -25.04 1.97 -21.08
C ALA A 251 -24.49 1.08 -22.21
N PRO A 252 -25.13 1.05 -23.39
CA PRO A 252 -24.85 0.07 -24.44
C PRO A 252 -23.53 0.31 -25.17
N ASN A 253 -23.00 1.53 -25.17
CA ASN A 253 -21.79 1.89 -25.91
C ASN A 253 -21.02 3.03 -25.26
N PHE A 254 -19.83 3.32 -25.80
CA PHE A 254 -18.95 4.36 -25.28
C PHE A 254 -19.59 5.77 -25.29
N TYR A 255 -20.24 6.14 -26.37
CA TYR A 255 -20.84 7.48 -26.48
C TYR A 255 -21.98 7.71 -25.49
N THR A 256 -22.80 6.67 -25.26
CA THR A 256 -23.85 6.71 -24.23
C THR A 256 -23.24 6.88 -22.84
N LYS A 257 -22.10 6.23 -22.57
CA LYS A 257 -21.36 6.38 -21.29
C LYS A 257 -20.80 7.80 -21.13
N ALA A 258 -20.20 8.36 -22.18
CA ALA A 258 -19.66 9.73 -22.16
C ALA A 258 -20.77 10.77 -21.95
N ASN A 259 -21.90 10.64 -22.66
CA ASN A 259 -23.05 11.53 -22.50
C ASN A 259 -23.68 11.43 -21.10
N LEU A 260 -23.79 10.22 -20.55
CA LEU A 260 -24.28 10.02 -19.17
C LEU A 260 -23.33 10.68 -18.16
N LEU A 261 -22.03 10.48 -18.32
CA LEU A 261 -21.04 11.13 -17.46
C LEU A 261 -21.15 12.66 -17.57
N ALA A 262 -21.22 13.21 -18.77
CA ALA A 262 -21.39 14.64 -18.97
C ALA A 262 -22.70 15.17 -18.33
N HIS A 263 -23.80 14.41 -18.44
CA HIS A 263 -25.07 14.76 -17.79
C HIS A 263 -24.92 14.81 -16.26
N LEU A 264 -24.26 13.82 -15.66
CA LEU A 264 -24.02 13.77 -14.22
C LEU A 264 -23.12 14.92 -13.76
N LEU A 265 -22.08 15.26 -14.52
CA LEU A 265 -21.11 16.32 -14.19
C LEU A 265 -21.71 17.75 -14.26
N ARG A 266 -22.91 17.94 -14.83
CA ARG A 266 -23.63 19.23 -14.82
C ARG A 266 -24.11 19.63 -13.42
N ASP A 267 -24.37 18.65 -12.56
CA ASP A 267 -24.71 18.90 -11.15
C ASP A 267 -23.43 19.15 -10.35
N ARG A 268 -22.92 20.38 -10.40
CA ARG A 268 -21.68 20.79 -9.72
C ARG A 268 -21.80 20.84 -8.21
N ASP A 269 -23.01 20.94 -7.68
CA ASP A 269 -23.24 20.95 -6.22
C ASP A 269 -23.15 19.53 -5.65
N ALA A 270 -23.65 18.54 -6.39
CA ALA A 270 -23.52 17.13 -6.02
C ALA A 270 -22.09 16.58 -6.27
N PHE A 271 -21.44 17.01 -7.36
CA PHE A 271 -20.15 16.47 -7.82
C PHE A 271 -19.03 17.50 -7.80
N THR A 272 -18.56 17.86 -6.61
CA THR A 272 -17.49 18.85 -6.41
C THR A 272 -16.10 18.35 -6.81
N LYS A 273 -15.85 17.03 -6.66
CA LYS A 273 -14.61 16.33 -7.07
C LYS A 273 -14.97 14.98 -7.65
N VAL A 274 -14.53 14.74 -8.87
CA VAL A 274 -14.87 13.51 -9.61
C VAL A 274 -13.60 12.81 -10.08
N LEU A 275 -13.50 11.51 -9.86
CA LEU A 275 -12.46 10.64 -10.40
C LEU A 275 -13.12 9.59 -11.31
N VAL A 276 -12.70 9.54 -12.57
CA VAL A 276 -13.26 8.64 -13.57
C VAL A 276 -12.24 7.55 -13.93
N PHE A 277 -12.60 6.29 -13.70
CA PHE A 277 -11.78 5.16 -14.09
C PHE A 277 -12.20 4.62 -15.45
N VAL A 278 -11.21 4.33 -16.28
CA VAL A 278 -11.38 3.72 -17.61
C VAL A 278 -10.42 2.55 -17.80
N SER A 279 -10.72 1.65 -18.74
CA SER A 279 -9.99 0.38 -18.90
C SER A 279 -8.52 0.55 -19.33
N ASN A 280 -8.17 1.64 -20.02
CA ASN A 280 -6.80 1.88 -20.49
C ASN A 280 -6.59 3.34 -20.91
N LYS A 281 -5.33 3.72 -21.14
CA LYS A 281 -4.91 5.08 -21.51
C LYS A 281 -5.64 5.62 -22.76
N ARG A 282 -5.75 4.78 -23.81
CA ARG A 282 -6.46 5.17 -25.03
C ARG A 282 -7.92 5.53 -24.79
N ARG A 283 -8.59 4.84 -23.86
CA ARG A 283 -9.97 5.17 -23.47
C ARG A 283 -10.04 6.45 -22.64
N ALA A 284 -9.02 6.75 -21.86
CA ALA A 284 -8.93 8.03 -21.16
C ALA A 284 -8.83 9.19 -22.14
N ASP A 285 -7.95 9.09 -23.14
CA ASP A 285 -7.78 10.12 -24.17
C ASP A 285 -9.08 10.32 -24.99
N LEU A 286 -9.77 9.23 -25.37
CA LEU A 286 -11.06 9.31 -26.07
C LEU A 286 -12.17 9.92 -25.20
N LEU A 287 -12.20 9.62 -23.92
CA LEU A 287 -13.20 10.21 -23.01
C LEU A 287 -12.93 11.67 -22.79
N PHE A 288 -11.68 12.07 -22.63
CA PHE A 288 -11.28 13.46 -22.50
C PHE A 288 -11.74 14.29 -23.71
N ALA A 289 -11.44 13.82 -24.93
CA ALA A 289 -11.86 14.49 -26.17
C ALA A 289 -13.40 14.59 -26.30
N ALA A 290 -14.12 13.52 -25.93
CA ALA A 290 -15.59 13.54 -25.98
C ALA A 290 -16.21 14.53 -24.97
N LEU A 291 -15.63 14.64 -23.76
CA LEU A 291 -16.09 15.59 -22.76
C LEU A 291 -15.72 17.05 -23.15
N GLU A 292 -14.55 17.25 -23.75
CA GLU A 292 -14.13 18.55 -24.27
C GLU A 292 -15.07 19.05 -25.38
N GLU A 293 -15.52 18.17 -26.29
CA GLU A 293 -16.51 18.49 -27.31
C GLU A 293 -17.87 18.86 -26.69
N ILE A 294 -18.32 18.12 -25.67
CA ILE A 294 -19.62 18.39 -25.03
C ILE A 294 -19.60 19.67 -24.21
N PHE A 295 -18.56 19.94 -23.42
CA PHE A 295 -18.47 21.08 -22.55
C PHE A 295 -17.90 22.35 -23.26
N GLY A 296 -17.02 22.17 -24.26
CA GLY A 296 -16.44 23.25 -25.04
C GLY A 296 -17.47 23.94 -25.97
N SER A 297 -18.54 23.26 -26.32
CA SER A 297 -19.68 23.86 -27.04
C SER A 297 -20.66 24.64 -26.16
N GLU A 298 -20.52 24.57 -24.82
CA GLU A 298 -21.37 25.26 -23.83
C GLU A 298 -20.67 26.52 -23.27
N SER A 299 -19.45 26.87 -23.71
CA SER A 299 -18.72 28.11 -23.40
C SER A 299 -18.78 29.05 -24.62
#